data_fde9ecdf6f412fcc5a7ffbc968a41b6e
#
_entry.id   fde9ecdf6f412fcc5a7ffbc968a41b6e
#
_cell.length_a   1.000
_cell.length_b   1.000
_cell.length_c   1.000
_cell.angle_alpha   90.00
_cell.angle_beta   90.00
_cell.angle_gamma   90.00
#
_symmetry.space_group_name_H-M   'P 1'
#
loop_
_entity.id
_entity.type
_entity.pdbx_description
1 polymer ?
#
loop_
_entity_poly.entity_id
_entity_poly.type
_entity_poly.pdbx_seq_one_letter_code
_entity_poly.pdbx_strand_id
1 'polypeptide(L)'
;TERDVNAAVMTSTKNLNIRANLEPITGLKIDLTALRNDTRNTEIQFMYEGMPEIMGGNFTMTKIALGSAFGGSGNAMNNYSSKAFDKLLANREIIAQRIESKYSGLKYPDVGFIHDKGLGGMPYNPGTDNVNGVNRNSADVLIPAFLAAYTGKDPKKVGLTAFPSLKSMLPNWRVTYDGLIKIPAVK
;
A
#
# COMPACT_ATOMS: atom_id res chain seq x y z
N THR A 1 -24.12 -18.18 30.05
CA THR A 1 -24.12 -16.75 29.67
C THR A 1 -23.05 -16.56 28.59
N GLU A 2 -23.45 -16.65 27.31
CA GLU A 2 -22.62 -16.20 26.20
C GLU A 2 -22.34 -14.73 26.43
N ARG A 3 -21.06 -14.36 26.60
CA ARG A 3 -20.65 -12.98 26.53
C ARG A 3 -20.56 -12.67 25.04
N ASP A 4 -21.49 -11.88 24.54
CA ASP A 4 -21.34 -11.22 23.22
C ASP A 4 -20.10 -10.35 23.30
N VAL A 5 -19.00 -10.86 22.75
CA VAL A 5 -17.76 -10.10 22.63
C VAL A 5 -17.82 -9.39 21.26
N ASN A 6 -18.14 -8.11 21.28
CA ASN A 6 -18.11 -7.30 20.09
C ASN A 6 -16.67 -7.14 19.58
N ALA A 7 -16.51 -7.19 18.26
CA ALA A 7 -15.24 -6.90 17.62
C ALA A 7 -14.75 -5.49 17.98
N ALA A 8 -13.49 -5.36 18.35
CA ALA A 8 -12.87 -4.06 18.55
C ALA A 8 -12.38 -3.50 17.21
N VAL A 9 -12.75 -2.27 16.90
CA VAL A 9 -12.27 -1.57 15.70
C VAL A 9 -11.22 -0.56 16.11
N MET A 10 -10.02 -0.69 15.54
CA MET A 10 -8.94 0.27 15.72
C MET A 10 -8.72 1.05 14.44
N THR A 11 -8.82 2.37 14.53
CA THR A 11 -8.52 3.28 13.42
C THR A 11 -7.21 4.01 13.68
N SER A 12 -6.27 3.93 12.76
CA SER A 12 -5.01 4.67 12.77
C SER A 12 -4.94 5.58 11.55
N THR A 13 -4.73 6.87 11.76
CA THR A 13 -4.57 7.84 10.68
C THR A 13 -3.21 8.53 10.81
N LYS A 14 -2.46 8.54 9.70
CA LYS A 14 -1.16 9.22 9.61
C LYS A 14 -1.16 10.13 8.40
N ASN A 15 -0.93 11.41 8.64
CA ASN A 15 -0.90 12.44 7.61
C ASN A 15 0.49 13.07 7.58
N LEU A 16 1.06 13.19 6.39
CA LEU A 16 2.30 13.92 6.15
C LEU A 16 2.04 14.91 5.01
N ASN A 17 2.32 16.18 5.28
CA ASN A 17 2.26 17.24 4.28
C ASN A 17 3.56 18.04 4.36
N ILE A 18 4.32 18.01 3.28
CA ILE A 18 5.58 18.73 3.16
C ILE A 18 5.43 19.76 2.05
N ARG A 19 5.76 21.01 2.37
CA ARG A 19 5.89 22.08 1.38
C ARG A 19 7.22 22.80 1.65
N ALA A 20 7.97 23.02 0.58
CA ALA A 20 9.20 23.81 0.66
C ALA A 20 9.32 24.70 -0.59
N ASN A 21 9.69 25.95 -0.35
CA ASN A 21 9.93 26.93 -1.39
C ASN A 21 11.41 27.35 -1.27
N LEU A 22 12.16 27.15 -2.31
CA LEU A 22 13.61 27.39 -2.36
C LEU A 22 13.91 28.40 -3.45
N GLU A 23 14.77 29.34 -3.16
CA GLU A 23 15.34 30.28 -4.15
C GLU A 23 16.87 30.25 -4.07
N PRO A 24 17.51 29.19 -4.60
CA PRO A 24 18.96 29.01 -4.47
C PRO A 24 19.77 30.11 -5.16
N ILE A 25 19.24 30.71 -6.21
CA ILE A 25 19.78 31.91 -6.86
C ILE A 25 18.65 32.84 -7.22
N THR A 26 18.91 34.11 -7.32
CA THR A 26 17.90 35.13 -7.65
C THR A 26 17.20 34.78 -8.97
N GLY A 27 15.86 34.64 -8.89
CA GLY A 27 15.02 34.32 -10.05
C GLY A 27 14.83 32.83 -10.32
N LEU A 28 15.52 31.93 -9.60
CA LEU A 28 15.27 30.48 -9.69
C LEU A 28 14.44 30.04 -8.49
N LYS A 29 13.16 29.78 -8.69
CA LYS A 29 12.23 29.31 -7.65
C LYS A 29 11.94 27.84 -7.84
N ILE A 30 12.05 27.09 -6.76
CA ILE A 30 11.79 25.65 -6.68
C ILE A 30 10.73 25.41 -5.61
N ASP A 31 9.54 25.05 -6.01
CA ASP A 31 8.45 24.67 -5.12
C ASP A 31 8.38 23.15 -5.01
N LEU A 32 8.46 22.64 -3.80
CA LEU A 32 8.34 21.22 -3.50
C LEU A 32 7.05 20.97 -2.73
N THR A 33 6.29 19.95 -3.14
CA THR A 33 5.07 19.52 -2.45
C THR A 33 5.02 18.00 -2.37
N ALA A 34 4.86 17.47 -1.17
CA ALA A 34 4.62 16.05 -0.96
C ALA A 34 3.48 15.85 0.02
N LEU A 35 2.53 15.02 -0.34
CA LEU A 35 1.38 14.64 0.48
C LEU A 35 1.37 13.13 0.66
N ARG A 36 1.09 12.69 1.87
CA ARG A 36 0.83 11.29 2.18
C ARG A 36 -0.23 11.19 3.27
N ASN A 37 -1.27 10.44 2.98
CA ASN A 37 -2.31 10.09 3.94
C ASN A 37 -2.40 8.57 3.99
N ASP A 38 -2.44 8.03 5.19
CA ASP A 38 -2.67 6.61 5.43
C ASP A 38 -3.68 6.49 6.56
N THR A 39 -4.83 5.98 6.24
CA THR A 39 -5.87 5.65 7.22
C THR A 39 -6.07 4.14 7.18
N ARG A 40 -5.98 3.50 8.33
CA ARG A 40 -6.18 2.07 8.50
C ARG A 40 -7.26 1.80 9.51
N ASN A 41 -8.12 0.90 9.14
CA ASN A 41 -9.13 0.32 10.00
C ASN A 41 -8.80 -1.16 10.17
N THR A 42 -8.50 -1.57 11.38
CA THR A 42 -8.28 -2.96 11.73
C THR A 42 -9.43 -3.40 12.61
N GLU A 43 -10.12 -4.44 12.19
CA GLU A 43 -11.11 -5.11 13.00
C GLU A 43 -10.43 -6.25 13.74
N ILE A 44 -10.35 -6.12 15.06
CA ILE A 44 -9.74 -7.12 15.94
C ILE A 44 -10.86 -8.00 16.47
N GLN A 45 -10.93 -9.22 15.99
CA GLN A 45 -11.83 -10.22 16.51
C GLN A 45 -11.10 -11.02 17.59
N PHE A 46 -11.51 -10.84 18.84
CA PHE A 46 -10.87 -11.46 19.99
C PHE A 46 -10.76 -12.99 19.89
N MET A 47 -11.69 -13.63 19.18
CA MET A 47 -11.71 -15.08 18.98
C MET A 47 -10.70 -15.58 17.92
N TYR A 48 -10.01 -14.69 17.23
CA TYR A 48 -9.07 -15.02 16.15
C TYR A 48 -7.67 -14.46 16.38
N GLU A 49 -7.31 -14.26 17.64
CA GLU A 49 -5.99 -13.74 18.00
C GLU A 49 -4.88 -14.59 17.39
N GLY A 50 -3.94 -13.90 16.73
CA GLY A 50 -2.82 -14.54 16.00
C GLY A 50 -3.13 -14.99 14.58
N MET A 51 -4.38 -14.85 14.10
CA MET A 51 -4.74 -15.11 12.70
C MET A 51 -4.63 -13.85 11.85
N PRO A 52 -4.53 -14.00 10.50
CA PRO A 52 -4.50 -12.85 9.61
C PRO A 52 -5.75 -11.98 9.74
N GLU A 53 -5.57 -10.71 10.00
CA GLU A 53 -6.64 -9.73 10.09
C GLU A 53 -6.91 -9.09 8.73
N ILE A 54 -8.15 -8.65 8.50
CA ILE A 54 -8.49 -7.86 7.33
C ILE A 54 -8.27 -6.39 7.65
N MET A 55 -7.32 -5.78 6.95
CA MET A 55 -7.06 -4.35 7.07
C MET A 55 -7.78 -3.59 5.96
N GLY A 56 -8.76 -2.80 6.34
CA GLY A 56 -9.36 -1.79 5.49
C GLY A 56 -8.62 -0.46 5.57
N GLY A 57 -8.98 0.48 4.69
CA GLY A 57 -8.49 1.84 4.82
C GLY A 57 -8.28 2.55 3.49
N ASN A 58 -7.65 3.72 3.59
CA ASN A 58 -7.33 4.57 2.45
C ASN A 58 -5.86 4.99 2.48
N PHE A 59 -5.22 4.90 1.33
CA PHE A 59 -3.84 5.30 1.15
C PHE A 59 -3.72 6.28 -0.02
N THR A 60 -3.18 7.45 0.23
CA THR A 60 -2.88 8.46 -0.79
C THR A 60 -1.45 8.93 -0.63
N MET A 61 -0.72 8.99 -1.72
CA MET A 61 0.66 9.45 -1.72
C MET A 61 0.99 10.22 -3.00
N THR A 62 1.63 11.37 -2.85
CA THR A 62 2.25 12.06 -3.97
C THR A 62 3.50 11.31 -4.39
N LYS A 63 3.56 10.91 -5.66
CA LYS A 63 4.72 10.27 -6.25
C LYS A 63 4.84 10.61 -7.72
N ILE A 64 6.05 10.97 -8.14
CA ILE A 64 6.38 11.05 -9.56
C ILE A 64 6.69 9.64 -10.06
N ALA A 65 5.84 9.11 -10.91
CA ALA A 65 5.97 7.77 -11.49
C ALA A 65 6.46 7.86 -12.94
N LEU A 66 7.67 8.38 -13.17
CA LEU A 66 8.24 8.52 -14.50
C LEU A 66 8.26 7.19 -15.27
N GLY A 67 8.57 6.08 -14.59
CA GLY A 67 8.62 4.76 -15.20
C GLY A 67 7.27 4.23 -15.69
N SER A 68 6.15 4.68 -15.11
CA SER A 68 4.79 4.29 -15.53
C SER A 68 4.16 5.32 -16.46
N ALA A 69 4.62 6.58 -16.44
CA ALA A 69 4.07 7.64 -17.28
C ALA A 69 4.27 7.35 -18.78
N PHE A 70 5.33 6.63 -19.15
CA PHE A 70 5.64 6.23 -20.52
C PHE A 70 5.21 4.80 -20.85
N GLY A 71 4.54 4.11 -19.93
CA GLY A 71 4.14 2.72 -20.09
C GLY A 71 2.97 2.46 -21.04
N GLY A 72 2.44 3.49 -21.67
CA GLY A 72 1.25 3.44 -22.51
C GLY A 72 -0.03 3.28 -21.67
N SER A 73 -1.00 4.14 -21.89
CA SER A 73 -2.35 3.97 -21.39
C SER A 73 -3.07 2.93 -22.23
N GLY A 74 -3.90 2.11 -21.61
CA GLY A 74 -4.78 1.18 -22.32
C GLY A 74 -5.66 1.90 -23.34
N ASN A 75 -5.93 1.25 -24.45
CA ASN A 75 -6.86 1.71 -25.49
C ASN A 75 -7.83 0.59 -25.82
N ALA A 76 -8.79 0.87 -26.68
CA ALA A 76 -9.80 -0.11 -27.07
C ALA A 76 -9.21 -1.39 -27.72
N MET A 77 -8.04 -1.28 -28.38
CA MET A 77 -7.38 -2.43 -29.03
C MET A 77 -6.78 -3.41 -28.02
N ASN A 78 -6.35 -2.95 -26.85
CA ASN A 78 -5.80 -3.78 -25.80
C ASN A 78 -6.75 -3.92 -24.59
N ASN A 79 -8.02 -3.73 -24.81
CA ASN A 79 -9.08 -3.81 -23.78
C ASN A 79 -8.78 -2.92 -22.55
N TYR A 80 -8.25 -1.72 -22.81
CA TYR A 80 -7.85 -0.76 -21.77
C TYR A 80 -6.85 -1.31 -20.74
N SER A 81 -6.09 -2.36 -21.09
CA SER A 81 -5.13 -2.94 -20.18
C SER A 81 -3.98 -1.96 -19.90
N SER A 82 -3.50 -1.99 -18.68
CA SER A 82 -2.36 -1.20 -18.22
C SER A 82 -1.30 -2.13 -17.65
N LYS A 83 -0.09 -2.09 -18.21
CA LYS A 83 1.03 -2.91 -17.73
C LYS A 83 1.30 -2.72 -16.22
N ALA A 84 1.07 -1.52 -15.70
CA ALA A 84 1.23 -1.26 -14.27
C ALA A 84 0.10 -1.92 -13.45
N PHE A 85 -1.12 -1.92 -13.97
CA PHE A 85 -2.25 -2.58 -13.34
C PHE A 85 -2.12 -4.11 -13.37
N ASP A 86 -1.70 -4.68 -14.48
CA ASP A 86 -1.45 -6.11 -14.60
C ASP A 86 -0.36 -6.57 -13.61
N LYS A 87 0.71 -5.77 -13.47
CA LYS A 87 1.74 -5.98 -12.44
C LYS A 87 1.17 -5.87 -11.02
N LEU A 88 0.26 -4.93 -10.77
CA LEU A 88 -0.39 -4.82 -9.47
C LEU A 88 -1.15 -6.11 -9.13
N LEU A 89 -1.94 -6.63 -10.07
CA LEU A 89 -2.70 -7.87 -9.87
C LEU A 89 -1.78 -9.07 -9.60
N ALA A 90 -0.71 -9.22 -10.38
CA ALA A 90 0.28 -10.27 -10.15
C ALA A 90 1.02 -10.11 -8.81
N ASN A 91 1.36 -8.89 -8.44
CA ASN A 91 2.05 -8.60 -7.19
C ASN A 91 1.18 -8.91 -5.96
N ARG A 92 -0.14 -8.75 -6.06
CA ARG A 92 -1.07 -9.07 -4.95
C ARG A 92 -0.89 -10.50 -4.46
N GLU A 93 -0.80 -11.45 -5.38
CA GLU A 93 -0.61 -12.85 -5.04
C GLU A 93 0.72 -13.10 -4.32
N ILE A 94 1.81 -12.53 -4.85
CA ILE A 94 3.14 -12.65 -4.25
C ILE A 94 3.18 -12.04 -2.85
N ILE A 95 2.57 -10.88 -2.68
CA ILE A 95 2.52 -10.19 -1.38
C ILE A 95 1.68 -10.97 -0.38
N ALA A 96 0.50 -11.46 -0.80
CA ALA A 96 -0.36 -12.25 0.07
C ALA A 96 0.35 -13.52 0.56
N GLN A 97 1.02 -14.27 -0.32
CA GLN A 97 1.81 -15.44 0.04
C GLN A 97 2.94 -15.10 1.02
N ARG A 98 3.60 -13.95 0.86
CA ARG A 98 4.63 -13.47 1.80
C ARG A 98 4.06 -13.14 3.18
N ILE A 99 2.84 -12.62 3.25
CA ILE A 99 2.16 -12.37 4.51
C ILE A 99 1.74 -13.70 5.13
N GLU A 100 1.13 -14.59 4.36
CA GLU A 100 0.73 -15.94 4.79
C GLU A 100 1.90 -16.73 5.36
N SER A 101 3.08 -16.60 4.76
CA SER A 101 4.28 -17.31 5.26
C SER A 101 4.69 -16.93 6.69
N LYS A 102 4.27 -15.76 7.19
CA LYS A 102 4.49 -15.37 8.59
C LYS A 102 3.64 -16.18 9.59
N TYR A 103 2.55 -16.74 9.11
CA TYR A 103 1.64 -17.57 9.89
C TYR A 103 1.94 -19.07 9.75
N SER A 104 2.97 -19.42 8.97
CA SER A 104 3.41 -20.81 8.82
C SER A 104 3.82 -21.39 10.17
N GLY A 105 3.30 -22.56 10.48
CA GLY A 105 3.58 -23.25 11.76
C GLY A 105 2.67 -22.84 12.92
N LEU A 106 1.79 -21.84 12.75
CA LEU A 106 0.76 -21.55 13.72
C LEU A 106 -0.36 -22.58 13.66
N LYS A 107 -1.14 -22.63 14.71
CA LYS A 107 -2.36 -23.44 14.77
C LYS A 107 -3.56 -22.53 14.90
N TYR A 108 -4.68 -23.01 14.38
CA TYR A 108 -5.96 -22.32 14.62
C TYR A 108 -6.29 -22.33 16.11
N PRO A 109 -6.77 -21.21 16.68
CA PRO A 109 -7.32 -21.21 18.02
C PRO A 109 -8.55 -22.11 18.07
N ASP A 110 -8.75 -22.80 19.18
CA ASP A 110 -9.90 -23.70 19.37
C ASP A 110 -11.05 -22.97 20.06
N VAL A 111 -11.59 -21.96 19.38
CA VAL A 111 -12.64 -21.08 19.93
C VAL A 111 -13.65 -20.67 18.85
N GLY A 112 -14.88 -20.42 19.28
CA GLY A 112 -15.94 -19.85 18.46
C GLY A 112 -16.13 -20.56 17.12
N PHE A 113 -16.29 -19.80 16.05
CA PHE A 113 -16.54 -20.30 14.70
C PHE A 113 -15.47 -21.30 14.20
N ILE A 114 -14.22 -21.11 14.59
CA ILE A 114 -13.11 -22.00 14.21
C ILE A 114 -13.31 -23.38 14.86
N HIS A 115 -13.70 -23.43 16.14
CA HIS A 115 -14.08 -24.65 16.82
C HIS A 115 -15.25 -25.35 16.12
N ASP A 116 -16.31 -24.61 15.79
CA ASP A 116 -17.52 -25.13 15.14
C ASP A 116 -17.23 -25.71 13.74
N LYS A 117 -16.21 -25.22 13.07
CA LYS A 117 -15.72 -25.75 11.78
C LYS A 117 -14.79 -26.95 11.95
N GLY A 118 -14.48 -27.37 13.17
CA GLY A 118 -13.57 -28.46 13.44
C GLY A 118 -12.11 -28.16 13.09
N LEU A 119 -11.73 -26.88 12.99
CA LEU A 119 -10.37 -26.44 12.65
C LEU A 119 -9.52 -26.19 13.89
N GLY A 120 -10.12 -26.09 15.07
CA GLY A 120 -9.43 -25.81 16.33
C GLY A 120 -8.23 -26.71 16.57
N GLY A 121 -7.09 -26.12 16.88
CA GLY A 121 -5.83 -26.84 17.10
C GLY A 121 -5.15 -27.41 15.85
N MET A 122 -5.81 -27.35 14.69
CA MET A 122 -5.20 -27.78 13.43
C MET A 122 -4.13 -26.79 12.95
N PRO A 123 -3.10 -27.25 12.18
CA PRO A 123 -2.17 -26.34 11.57
C PRO A 123 -2.87 -25.34 10.65
N TYR A 124 -2.44 -24.08 10.72
CA TYR A 124 -2.95 -23.02 9.83
C TYR A 124 -2.58 -23.31 8.37
N ASN A 125 -3.59 -23.52 7.53
CA ASN A 125 -3.42 -23.78 6.10
C ASN A 125 -4.40 -22.93 5.25
N PRO A 126 -4.07 -21.67 4.98
CA PRO A 126 -4.97 -20.73 4.29
C PRO A 126 -5.35 -21.15 2.88
N GLY A 127 -4.55 -21.99 2.23
CA GLY A 127 -4.80 -22.45 0.86
C GLY A 127 -5.93 -23.47 0.72
N THR A 128 -6.27 -24.19 1.81
CA THR A 128 -7.28 -25.27 1.79
C THR A 128 -8.57 -24.89 2.48
N ASP A 129 -8.52 -24.03 3.48
CA ASP A 129 -9.65 -23.86 4.40
C ASP A 129 -10.55 -22.67 4.04
N ASN A 130 -10.10 -21.74 3.19
CA ASN A 130 -10.81 -20.51 2.79
C ASN A 130 -11.36 -19.65 3.95
N VAL A 131 -11.06 -20.03 5.18
CA VAL A 131 -11.67 -19.43 6.38
C VAL A 131 -10.90 -18.21 6.82
N ASN A 132 -9.57 -18.22 6.72
CA ASN A 132 -8.72 -17.13 7.21
C ASN A 132 -7.45 -16.96 6.39
N GLY A 133 -7.52 -17.13 5.08
CA GLY A 133 -6.45 -16.73 4.19
C GLY A 133 -6.26 -15.21 4.20
N VAL A 134 -5.07 -14.75 3.89
CA VAL A 134 -4.82 -13.32 3.71
C VAL A 134 -5.67 -12.79 2.56
N ASN A 135 -6.55 -11.84 2.86
CA ASN A 135 -7.44 -11.26 1.85
C ASN A 135 -6.61 -10.44 0.85
N ARG A 136 -6.68 -10.83 -0.43
CA ARG A 136 -5.94 -10.15 -1.52
C ARG A 136 -6.38 -8.70 -1.73
N ASN A 137 -7.52 -8.31 -1.19
CA ASN A 137 -8.04 -6.93 -1.22
C ASN A 137 -7.75 -6.15 0.07
N SER A 138 -7.09 -6.76 1.03
CA SER A 138 -6.67 -6.10 2.26
C SER A 138 -5.62 -5.03 2.00
N ALA A 139 -5.65 -3.94 2.74
CA ALA A 139 -4.76 -2.79 2.57
C ALA A 139 -3.27 -3.16 2.74
N ASP A 140 -2.96 -4.13 3.60
CA ASP A 140 -1.60 -4.63 3.82
C ASP A 140 -1.07 -5.46 2.64
N VAL A 141 -1.95 -5.96 1.76
CA VAL A 141 -1.59 -6.59 0.48
C VAL A 141 -1.56 -5.55 -0.63
N LEU A 142 -2.61 -4.74 -0.76
CA LEU A 142 -2.77 -3.81 -1.88
C LEU A 142 -1.71 -2.72 -1.90
N ILE A 143 -1.35 -2.14 -0.75
CA ILE A 143 -0.41 -1.02 -0.70
C ILE A 143 1.01 -1.47 -1.13
N PRO A 144 1.62 -2.53 -0.58
CA PRO A 144 2.91 -3.00 -1.07
C PRO A 144 2.88 -3.48 -2.53
N ALA A 145 1.78 -4.12 -2.97
CA ALA A 145 1.63 -4.57 -4.35
C ALA A 145 1.57 -3.39 -5.33
N PHE A 146 0.81 -2.34 -4.98
CA PHE A 146 0.75 -1.09 -5.73
C PHE A 146 2.13 -0.42 -5.80
N LEU A 147 2.78 -0.26 -4.66
CA LEU A 147 4.10 0.35 -4.60
C LEU A 147 5.11 -0.42 -5.44
N ALA A 148 5.13 -1.74 -5.40
CA ALA A 148 6.01 -2.56 -6.22
C ALA A 148 5.73 -2.34 -7.72
N ALA A 149 4.44 -2.37 -8.14
CA ALA A 149 4.05 -2.21 -9.53
C ALA A 149 4.44 -0.85 -10.11
N TYR A 150 4.15 0.23 -9.36
CA TYR A 150 4.35 1.61 -9.82
C TYR A 150 5.76 2.17 -9.56
N THR A 151 6.57 1.50 -8.74
CA THR A 151 7.96 1.90 -8.50
C THR A 151 8.98 1.02 -9.22
N GLY A 152 8.51 -0.04 -9.89
CA GLY A 152 9.40 -1.02 -10.53
C GLY A 152 10.19 -1.87 -9.54
N LYS A 153 9.80 -1.93 -8.26
CA LYS A 153 10.45 -2.75 -7.26
C LYS A 153 9.99 -4.21 -7.35
N ASP A 154 10.89 -5.12 -7.01
CA ASP A 154 10.56 -6.54 -6.91
C ASP A 154 9.55 -6.77 -5.76
N PRO A 155 8.36 -7.35 -6.03
CA PRO A 155 7.37 -7.63 -5.00
C PRO A 155 7.85 -8.60 -3.92
N LYS A 156 8.86 -9.43 -4.23
CA LYS A 156 9.50 -10.33 -3.25
C LYS A 156 10.37 -9.59 -2.24
N LYS A 157 10.82 -8.38 -2.55
CA LYS A 157 11.75 -7.58 -1.74
C LYS A 157 11.15 -6.29 -1.18
N VAL A 158 9.98 -5.86 -1.68
CA VAL A 158 9.31 -4.66 -1.16
C VAL A 158 8.95 -4.87 0.31
N GLY A 159 9.02 -3.79 1.11
CA GLY A 159 8.58 -3.83 2.50
C GLY A 159 7.09 -4.13 2.60
N LEU A 160 6.71 -5.06 3.48
CA LEU A 160 5.31 -5.39 3.75
C LEU A 160 4.62 -4.38 4.67
N THR A 161 5.40 -3.47 5.25
CA THR A 161 4.81 -2.36 6.00
C THR A 161 4.17 -1.39 5.01
N ALA A 162 2.93 -1.03 5.25
CA ALA A 162 2.23 -0.03 4.45
C ALA A 162 2.84 1.38 4.58
N PHE A 163 3.93 1.54 5.33
CA PHE A 163 4.77 2.72 5.40
C PHE A 163 6.11 2.48 4.71
N PRO A 164 6.18 2.61 3.37
CA PRO A 164 7.48 2.73 2.74
C PRO A 164 8.21 3.94 3.35
N SER A 165 9.52 3.84 3.48
CA SER A 165 10.35 4.92 3.97
C SER A 165 10.10 6.21 3.16
N LEU A 166 10.27 7.38 3.76
CA LEU A 166 10.19 8.68 3.08
C LEU A 166 11.06 8.75 1.82
N LYS A 167 12.15 7.97 1.76
CA LYS A 167 13.01 7.83 0.59
C LYS A 167 12.29 7.37 -0.68
N SER A 168 11.12 6.75 -0.57
CA SER A 168 10.33 6.33 -1.73
C SER A 168 9.33 7.38 -2.21
N MET A 169 9.17 8.47 -1.46
CA MET A 169 8.34 9.61 -1.85
C MET A 169 9.20 10.60 -2.64
N LEU A 170 8.94 10.71 -3.93
CA LEU A 170 9.44 11.82 -4.71
C LEU A 170 8.40 12.94 -4.64
N PRO A 171 8.76 14.12 -4.10
CA PRO A 171 7.83 15.25 -4.07
C PRO A 171 7.51 15.72 -5.49
N ASN A 172 6.33 16.29 -5.68
CA ASN A 172 6.11 17.10 -6.86
C ASN A 172 6.97 18.35 -6.76
N TRP A 173 7.53 18.75 -7.88
CA TRP A 173 8.35 19.94 -7.93
C TRP A 173 7.97 20.80 -9.14
N ARG A 174 8.01 22.09 -8.92
CA ARG A 174 7.83 23.11 -9.93
C ARG A 174 9.07 24.00 -9.91
N VAL A 175 9.70 24.12 -11.04
CA VAL A 175 10.85 25.02 -11.21
C VAL A 175 10.41 26.19 -12.09
N THR A 176 10.63 27.38 -11.62
CA THR A 176 10.39 28.63 -12.35
C THR A 176 11.67 29.43 -12.37
N TYR A 177 12.11 29.85 -13.54
CA TYR A 177 13.28 30.71 -13.70
C TYR A 177 12.90 31.95 -14.48
N ASP A 178 12.97 33.12 -13.86
CA ASP A 178 12.67 34.42 -14.44
C ASP A 178 13.94 35.26 -14.70
N GLY A 179 15.11 34.71 -14.45
CA GLY A 179 16.42 35.36 -14.64
C GLY A 179 16.75 35.67 -16.09
N LEU A 180 16.15 34.94 -17.07
CA LEU A 180 16.39 35.19 -18.51
C LEU A 180 15.88 36.56 -18.97
N ILE A 181 14.83 37.07 -18.33
CA ILE A 181 14.27 38.42 -18.65
C ILE A 181 15.25 39.53 -18.29
N LYS A 182 16.23 39.27 -17.43
CA LYS A 182 17.25 40.21 -16.98
C LYS A 182 18.50 40.24 -17.89
N ILE A 183 18.58 39.36 -18.87
CA ILE A 183 19.67 39.32 -19.82
C ILE A 183 19.36 40.34 -20.93
N PRO A 184 20.21 41.39 -21.14
CA PRO A 184 19.94 42.45 -22.11
C PRO A 184 19.76 41.99 -23.55
N ALA A 185 20.27 40.81 -23.91
CA ALA A 185 20.15 40.21 -25.22
C ALA A 185 18.82 39.48 -25.49
N VAL A 186 17.93 39.38 -24.51
CA VAL A 186 16.66 38.65 -24.60
C VAL A 186 15.44 39.59 -24.47
N LYS A 187 15.69 40.94 -24.51
CA LYS A 187 14.64 41.96 -24.55
C LYS A 187 14.21 42.23 -26.00
#